data_1202461176815caa75c11465cc9beef5
#
_entry.id   1202461176815caa75c11465cc9beef5
#
_cell.length_a   1.000
_cell.length_b   1.000
_cell.length_c   1.000
_cell.angle_alpha   90.00
_cell.angle_beta   90.00
_cell.angle_gamma   90.00
#
_symmetry.space_group_name_H-M   'P 1'
#
loop_
_entity.id
_entity.type
_entity.pdbx_description
1 polymer ?
#
loop_
_entity_poly.entity_id
_entity_poly.type
_entity_poly.pdbx_seq_one_letter_code
_entity_poly.pdbx_strand_id
1 'polypeptide(L)'
;MAHNMVLNQALKVLIGVFDKEEEYKNYLINREKGLRKEAFQHLELFIKDFETRSEAEQLQFIRTLFELENTSFIMDEGIPYPLRKVLTGKLQKCCERGNVDEKIFYWAGKYLYRMDYIRKSLEINPNYYDARIFIIKEKLDRLWFATHHLPEYYCKDGEEYEDLKLCEVTQNEIEKIVSEEKREYLFKDLYFYKELIENYIEWKKSSSLTFEEWGKENNRKVDSGVISIYYQE
;
A
#
# COMPACT_ATOMS: atom_id res chain seq x y z
N MET A 1 -7.92 -21.22 -11.25
CA MET A 1 -9.40 -21.13 -11.13
C MET A 1 -9.85 -20.12 -10.08
N ALA A 2 -9.32 -20.11 -8.85
CA ALA A 2 -9.73 -19.17 -7.80
C ALA A 2 -9.51 -17.68 -8.17
N HIS A 3 -8.40 -17.32 -8.79
CA HIS A 3 -8.08 -15.94 -9.19
C HIS A 3 -9.13 -15.38 -10.19
N ASN A 4 -9.52 -16.14 -11.20
CA ASN A 4 -10.55 -15.70 -12.17
C ASN A 4 -11.93 -15.54 -11.52
N MET A 5 -12.24 -16.32 -10.50
CA MET A 5 -13.53 -16.24 -9.80
C MET A 5 -13.64 -14.98 -8.93
N VAL A 6 -12.56 -14.59 -8.25
CA VAL A 6 -12.50 -13.37 -7.46
C VAL A 6 -12.52 -12.13 -8.36
N LEU A 7 -11.80 -12.17 -9.48
CA LEU A 7 -11.79 -11.11 -10.48
C LEU A 7 -13.19 -10.83 -11.04
N ASN A 8 -13.92 -11.87 -11.45
CA ASN A 8 -15.28 -11.74 -11.97
C ASN A 8 -16.24 -11.15 -10.93
N GLN A 9 -16.04 -11.45 -9.65
CA GLN A 9 -16.86 -10.89 -8.58
C GLN A 9 -16.58 -9.38 -8.37
N ALA A 10 -15.33 -8.97 -8.42
CA ALA A 10 -14.95 -7.55 -8.33
C ALA A 10 -15.52 -6.72 -9.49
N LEU A 11 -15.40 -7.22 -10.73
CA LEU A 11 -15.97 -6.53 -11.90
C LEU A 11 -17.50 -6.41 -11.81
N LYS A 12 -18.20 -7.43 -11.30
CA LYS A 12 -19.67 -7.36 -11.09
C LYS A 12 -20.07 -6.31 -10.08
N VAL A 13 -19.32 -6.15 -9.01
CA VAL A 13 -19.56 -5.08 -8.02
C VAL A 13 -19.42 -3.71 -8.70
N LEU A 14 -18.34 -3.49 -9.44
CA LEU A 14 -18.13 -2.24 -10.17
C LEU A 14 -19.23 -1.97 -11.20
N ILE A 15 -19.63 -2.96 -11.97
CA ILE A 15 -20.73 -2.85 -12.96
C ILE A 15 -22.03 -2.40 -12.27
N GLY A 16 -22.32 -2.92 -11.07
CA GLY A 16 -23.50 -2.54 -10.30
C GLY A 16 -23.41 -1.10 -9.76
N VAL A 17 -22.25 -0.70 -9.23
CA VAL A 17 -22.05 0.64 -8.65
C VAL A 17 -22.07 1.72 -9.75
N PHE A 18 -21.47 1.44 -10.90
CA PHE A 18 -21.34 2.38 -12.01
C PHE A 18 -22.40 2.13 -13.11
N ASP A 19 -23.59 1.67 -12.71
CA ASP A 19 -24.69 1.37 -13.65
C ASP A 19 -25.09 2.54 -14.55
N LYS A 20 -24.98 3.77 -14.06
CA LYS A 20 -25.30 5.00 -14.79
C LYS A 20 -24.15 5.53 -15.65
N GLU A 21 -22.93 4.99 -15.50
CA GLU A 21 -21.74 5.35 -16.27
C GLU A 21 -21.63 4.42 -17.51
N GLU A 22 -22.42 4.68 -18.53
CA GLU A 22 -22.63 3.73 -19.64
C GLU A 22 -21.32 3.24 -20.27
N GLU A 23 -20.42 4.13 -20.65
CA GLU A 23 -19.16 3.76 -21.31
C GLU A 23 -18.21 3.04 -20.36
N TYR A 24 -18.13 3.45 -19.08
CA TYR A 24 -17.32 2.75 -18.08
C TYR A 24 -17.89 1.37 -17.75
N LYS A 25 -19.20 1.24 -17.63
CA LYS A 25 -19.90 -0.03 -17.47
C LYS A 25 -19.63 -0.97 -18.65
N ASN A 26 -19.71 -0.48 -19.90
CA ASN A 26 -19.41 -1.26 -21.09
C ASN A 26 -17.94 -1.70 -21.13
N TYR A 27 -17.01 -0.85 -20.69
CA TYR A 27 -15.62 -1.23 -20.48
C TYR A 27 -15.51 -2.45 -19.53
N LEU A 28 -16.14 -2.39 -18.35
CA LEU A 28 -16.11 -3.46 -17.35
C LEU A 28 -16.74 -4.77 -17.86
N ILE A 29 -17.89 -4.68 -18.54
CA ILE A 29 -18.58 -5.85 -19.14
C ILE A 29 -17.70 -6.53 -20.20
N ASN A 30 -17.05 -5.75 -21.06
CA ASN A 30 -16.17 -6.31 -22.09
C ASN A 30 -14.88 -6.89 -21.47
N ARG A 31 -14.37 -6.30 -20.37
CA ARG A 31 -13.26 -6.89 -19.60
C ARG A 31 -13.65 -8.24 -18.99
N GLU A 32 -14.84 -8.36 -18.40
CA GLU A 32 -15.36 -9.61 -17.85
C GLU A 32 -15.44 -10.71 -18.92
N LYS A 33 -15.82 -10.34 -20.14
CA LYS A 33 -15.90 -11.25 -21.28
C LYS A 33 -14.56 -11.57 -21.96
N GLY A 34 -13.46 -10.93 -21.52
CA GLY A 34 -12.14 -11.07 -22.15
C GLY A 34 -11.99 -10.30 -23.48
N LEU A 35 -12.92 -9.44 -23.84
CA LEU A 35 -12.93 -8.64 -25.06
C LEU A 35 -12.11 -7.37 -24.87
N ARG A 36 -10.79 -7.52 -24.80
CA ARG A 36 -9.88 -6.44 -24.41
C ARG A 36 -9.93 -5.22 -25.35
N LYS A 37 -9.96 -5.45 -26.65
CA LYS A 37 -9.95 -4.37 -27.65
C LYS A 37 -11.22 -3.52 -27.54
N GLU A 38 -12.36 -4.15 -27.50
CA GLU A 38 -13.67 -3.52 -27.35
C GLU A 38 -13.77 -2.78 -26.01
N ALA A 39 -13.29 -3.39 -24.92
CA ALA A 39 -13.23 -2.76 -23.62
C ALA A 39 -12.48 -1.44 -23.67
N PHE A 40 -11.26 -1.41 -24.24
CA PHE A 40 -10.47 -0.19 -24.30
C PHE A 40 -11.06 0.90 -25.21
N GLN A 41 -11.85 0.55 -26.24
CA GLN A 41 -12.62 1.52 -27.02
C GLN A 41 -13.65 2.27 -26.14
N HIS A 42 -14.40 1.53 -25.32
CA HIS A 42 -15.34 2.12 -24.36
C HIS A 42 -14.62 2.96 -23.29
N LEU A 43 -13.47 2.49 -22.81
CA LEU A 43 -12.68 3.26 -21.86
C LEU A 43 -12.21 4.62 -22.42
N GLU A 44 -11.80 4.67 -23.68
CA GLU A 44 -11.40 5.92 -24.33
C GLU A 44 -12.58 6.89 -24.44
N LEU A 45 -13.76 6.40 -24.78
CA LEU A 45 -14.98 7.22 -24.82
C LEU A 45 -15.33 7.74 -23.42
N PHE A 46 -15.25 6.90 -22.41
CA PHE A 46 -15.46 7.31 -21.03
C PHE A 46 -14.47 8.39 -20.58
N ILE A 47 -13.19 8.22 -20.85
CA ILE A 47 -12.16 9.21 -20.46
C ILE A 47 -12.43 10.56 -21.13
N LYS A 48 -12.77 10.60 -22.41
CA LYS A 48 -13.11 11.83 -23.12
C LYS A 48 -14.30 12.53 -22.50
N ASP A 49 -15.36 11.81 -22.20
CA ASP A 49 -16.53 12.34 -21.51
C ASP A 49 -16.19 12.85 -20.11
N PHE A 50 -15.47 12.03 -19.31
CA PHE A 50 -15.05 12.37 -17.95
C PHE A 50 -14.26 13.68 -17.89
N GLU A 51 -13.36 13.93 -18.85
CA GLU A 51 -12.56 15.16 -18.90
C GLU A 51 -13.40 16.41 -19.17
N THR A 52 -14.58 16.28 -19.76
CA THR A 52 -15.52 17.40 -20.02
C THR A 52 -16.43 17.72 -18.86
N ARG A 53 -16.56 16.83 -17.88
CA ARG A 53 -17.46 16.97 -16.72
C ARG A 53 -17.02 18.08 -15.78
N SER A 54 -17.96 18.57 -15.00
CA SER A 54 -17.66 19.48 -13.89
C SER A 54 -16.69 18.83 -12.89
N GLU A 55 -15.95 19.65 -12.17
CA GLU A 55 -15.03 19.16 -11.14
C GLU A 55 -15.76 18.34 -10.04
N ALA A 56 -16.96 18.76 -9.67
CA ALA A 56 -17.76 18.06 -8.68
C ALA A 56 -18.12 16.64 -9.14
N GLU A 57 -18.54 16.47 -10.40
CA GLU A 57 -18.84 15.15 -10.98
C GLU A 57 -17.59 14.28 -11.08
N GLN A 58 -16.47 14.85 -11.52
CA GLN A 58 -15.19 14.13 -11.57
C GLN A 58 -14.76 13.63 -10.18
N LEU A 59 -14.83 14.49 -9.16
CA LEU A 59 -14.47 14.12 -7.79
C LEU A 59 -15.47 13.11 -7.21
N GLN A 60 -16.75 13.20 -7.52
CA GLN A 60 -17.73 12.20 -7.09
C GLN A 60 -17.43 10.82 -7.67
N PHE A 61 -17.11 10.73 -8.95
CA PHE A 61 -16.69 9.47 -9.59
C PHE A 61 -15.43 8.90 -8.91
N ILE A 62 -14.40 9.74 -8.70
CA ILE A 62 -13.15 9.36 -8.03
C ILE A 62 -13.41 8.82 -6.62
N ARG A 63 -14.25 9.52 -5.84
CA ARG A 63 -14.61 9.09 -4.48
C ARG A 63 -15.28 7.73 -4.48
N THR A 64 -16.30 7.57 -5.30
CA THR A 64 -17.01 6.30 -5.43
C THR A 64 -16.07 5.16 -5.79
N LEU A 65 -15.18 5.37 -6.74
CA LEU A 65 -14.25 4.35 -7.22
C LEU A 65 -13.19 3.97 -6.17
N PHE A 66 -12.56 4.97 -5.52
CA PHE A 66 -11.48 4.71 -4.57
C PHE A 66 -11.98 4.29 -3.18
N GLU A 67 -13.22 4.59 -2.81
CA GLU A 67 -13.84 4.02 -1.61
C GLU A 67 -14.10 2.51 -1.74
N LEU A 68 -14.37 2.04 -2.94
CA LEU A 68 -14.54 0.60 -3.21
C LEU A 68 -13.22 -0.17 -3.20
N GLU A 69 -12.08 0.50 -3.38
CA GLU A 69 -10.76 -0.13 -3.41
C GLU A 69 -10.45 -0.93 -2.14
N ASN A 70 -10.88 -0.44 -0.99
CA ASN A 70 -10.64 -1.11 0.30
C ASN A 70 -11.39 -2.44 0.44
N THR A 71 -12.27 -2.79 -0.48
CA THR A 71 -13.13 -3.97 -0.37
C THR A 71 -12.69 -5.17 -1.20
N SER A 72 -11.78 -5.01 -2.18
CA SER A 72 -11.31 -6.15 -3.00
C SER A 72 -10.31 -5.76 -4.11
N PHE A 73 -9.72 -6.76 -4.78
CA PHE A 73 -8.80 -6.70 -5.94
C PHE A 73 -9.28 -5.87 -7.17
N ILE A 74 -9.94 -4.74 -6.91
CA ILE A 74 -10.59 -3.89 -7.91
C ILE A 74 -9.56 -3.13 -8.76
N MET A 75 -8.35 -2.91 -8.22
CA MET A 75 -7.42 -1.90 -8.73
C MET A 75 -6.91 -2.17 -10.14
N ASP A 76 -6.47 -3.38 -10.44
CA ASP A 76 -5.76 -3.61 -11.71
C ASP A 76 -6.72 -3.75 -12.90
N GLU A 77 -7.92 -4.25 -12.67
CA GLU A 77 -8.90 -4.49 -13.72
C GLU A 77 -9.91 -3.35 -13.86
N GLY A 78 -10.33 -2.75 -12.76
CA GLY A 78 -11.27 -1.62 -12.76
C GLY A 78 -10.60 -0.28 -13.10
N ILE A 79 -9.33 -0.08 -12.70
CA ILE A 79 -8.60 1.17 -12.92
C ILE A 79 -7.34 0.92 -13.77
N PRO A 80 -7.50 0.66 -15.08
CA PRO A 80 -6.36 0.46 -15.96
C PRO A 80 -5.50 1.72 -16.09
N TYR A 81 -4.26 1.54 -16.49
CA TYR A 81 -3.28 2.64 -16.54
C TYR A 81 -3.78 3.95 -17.19
N PRO A 82 -4.46 3.93 -18.36
CA PRO A 82 -4.97 5.18 -18.97
C PRO A 82 -5.94 5.93 -18.05
N LEU A 83 -6.87 5.23 -17.42
CA LEU A 83 -7.82 5.83 -16.48
C LEU A 83 -7.09 6.32 -15.22
N ARG A 84 -6.21 5.50 -14.63
CA ARG A 84 -5.41 5.86 -13.46
C ARG A 84 -4.67 7.18 -13.67
N LYS A 85 -4.04 7.35 -14.82
CA LYS A 85 -3.31 8.59 -15.18
C LYS A 85 -4.22 9.81 -15.16
N VAL A 86 -5.43 9.72 -15.70
CA VAL A 86 -6.40 10.83 -15.71
C VAL A 86 -6.89 11.15 -14.30
N LEU A 87 -7.27 10.11 -13.53
CA LEU A 87 -7.77 10.28 -12.16
C LEU A 87 -6.70 10.87 -11.24
N THR A 88 -5.47 10.35 -11.28
CA THR A 88 -4.37 10.86 -10.45
C THR A 88 -3.95 12.27 -10.85
N GLY A 89 -3.95 12.61 -12.15
CA GLY A 89 -3.72 13.96 -12.61
C GLY A 89 -4.78 14.96 -12.10
N LYS A 90 -6.04 14.52 -11.98
CA LYS A 90 -7.10 15.32 -11.36
C LYS A 90 -6.89 15.49 -9.86
N LEU A 91 -6.58 14.41 -9.14
CA LEU A 91 -6.28 14.46 -7.70
C LEU A 91 -5.12 15.41 -7.41
N GLN A 92 -4.04 15.33 -8.19
CA GLN A 92 -2.88 16.22 -8.04
C GLN A 92 -3.28 17.70 -8.16
N LYS A 93 -4.01 18.07 -9.22
CA LYS A 93 -4.50 19.45 -9.43
C LYS A 93 -5.37 19.93 -8.28
N CYS A 94 -6.19 19.05 -7.70
CA CYS A 94 -7.03 19.40 -6.55
C CYS A 94 -6.19 19.62 -5.28
N CYS A 95 -5.18 18.78 -5.03
CA CYS A 95 -4.26 18.92 -3.89
C CYS A 95 -3.41 20.19 -4.00
N GLU A 96 -2.93 20.53 -5.19
CA GLU A 96 -2.14 21.75 -5.44
C GLU A 96 -2.93 23.04 -5.13
N ARG A 97 -4.25 23.04 -5.30
CA ARG A 97 -5.13 24.15 -4.89
C ARG A 97 -5.43 24.17 -3.38
N GLY A 98 -5.24 23.06 -2.70
CA GLY A 98 -5.29 22.96 -1.24
C GLY A 98 -6.69 22.96 -0.62
N ASN A 99 -7.76 23.11 -1.39
CA ASN A 99 -9.13 23.14 -0.86
C ASN A 99 -9.86 21.80 -1.06
N VAL A 100 -9.32 20.75 -0.48
CA VAL A 100 -9.87 19.39 -0.52
C VAL A 100 -9.71 18.71 0.84
N ASP A 101 -10.49 17.64 1.06
CA ASP A 101 -10.48 16.89 2.30
C ASP A 101 -9.31 15.89 2.39
N GLU A 102 -9.23 15.24 3.56
CA GLU A 102 -8.19 14.25 3.87
C GLU A 102 -8.17 13.06 2.93
N LYS A 103 -9.31 12.62 2.41
CA LYS A 103 -9.39 11.46 1.50
C LYS A 103 -8.72 11.76 0.16
N ILE A 104 -8.97 12.95 -0.39
CA ILE A 104 -8.36 13.38 -1.66
C ILE A 104 -6.85 13.47 -1.52
N PHE A 105 -6.34 14.04 -0.42
CA PHE A 105 -4.91 14.06 -0.12
C PHE A 105 -4.34 12.66 0.06
N TYR A 106 -5.04 11.76 0.75
CA TYR A 106 -4.62 10.38 0.95
C TYR A 106 -4.51 9.63 -0.39
N TRP A 107 -5.55 9.66 -1.22
CA TRP A 107 -5.53 8.97 -2.51
C TRP A 107 -4.46 9.55 -3.44
N ALA A 108 -4.32 10.87 -3.51
CA ALA A 108 -3.25 11.51 -4.25
C ALA A 108 -1.86 11.05 -3.75
N GLY A 109 -1.66 11.02 -2.43
CA GLY A 109 -0.41 10.56 -1.82
C GLY A 109 -0.10 9.12 -2.14
N LYS A 110 -1.09 8.23 -2.00
CA LYS A 110 -0.98 6.80 -2.27
C LYS A 110 -0.63 6.50 -3.74
N TYR A 111 -1.36 7.09 -4.68
CA TYR A 111 -1.22 6.78 -6.10
C TYR A 111 -0.11 7.55 -6.83
N LEU A 112 0.32 8.68 -6.29
CA LEU A 112 1.45 9.46 -6.81
C LEU A 112 2.75 9.21 -6.03
N TYR A 113 2.72 8.33 -5.02
CA TYR A 113 3.86 8.06 -4.12
C TYR A 113 4.38 9.34 -3.45
N ARG A 114 3.47 10.20 -2.97
CA ARG A 114 3.74 11.51 -2.37
C ARG A 114 3.44 11.48 -0.87
N MET A 115 4.47 11.21 -0.06
CA MET A 115 4.36 11.16 1.40
C MET A 115 3.95 12.51 2.04
N ASP A 116 4.27 13.63 1.40
CA ASP A 116 3.81 14.95 1.83
C ASP A 116 2.27 15.07 1.77
N TYR A 117 1.63 14.50 0.76
CA TYR A 117 0.17 14.45 0.66
C TYR A 117 -0.45 13.51 1.72
N ILE A 118 0.18 12.36 2.01
CA ILE A 118 -0.27 11.50 3.11
C ILE A 118 -0.20 12.23 4.46
N ARG A 119 0.89 12.95 4.73
CA ARG A 119 1.00 13.77 5.94
C ARG A 119 -0.04 14.88 5.98
N LYS A 120 -0.31 15.54 4.84
CA LYS A 120 -1.33 16.56 4.73
C LYS A 120 -2.74 16.03 5.04
N SER A 121 -3.03 14.81 4.62
CA SER A 121 -4.27 14.11 5.01
C SER A 121 -4.40 14.01 6.53
N LEU A 122 -3.33 13.65 7.26
CA LEU A 122 -3.31 13.56 8.72
C LEU A 122 -3.28 14.93 9.43
N GLU A 123 -2.79 15.99 8.79
CA GLU A 123 -2.92 17.36 9.31
C GLU A 123 -4.36 17.83 9.31
N ILE A 124 -5.14 17.44 8.27
CA ILE A 124 -6.57 17.76 8.16
C ILE A 124 -7.39 16.91 9.12
N ASN A 125 -7.13 15.60 9.14
CA ASN A 125 -7.80 14.66 10.02
C ASN A 125 -6.78 13.74 10.72
N PRO A 126 -6.34 14.10 11.94
CA PRO A 126 -5.36 13.29 12.70
C PRO A 126 -5.82 11.85 12.99
N ASN A 127 -7.11 11.58 12.90
CA ASN A 127 -7.71 10.28 13.14
C ASN A 127 -7.97 9.49 11.83
N TYR A 128 -7.53 9.99 10.68
CA TYR A 128 -7.77 9.30 9.42
C TYR A 128 -6.93 8.02 9.35
N TYR A 129 -7.61 6.91 9.59
CA TYR A 129 -7.02 5.60 9.80
C TYR A 129 -6.18 5.14 8.61
N ASP A 130 -6.70 5.24 7.37
CA ASP A 130 -6.03 4.71 6.18
C ASP A 130 -4.68 5.40 5.90
N ALA A 131 -4.60 6.73 6.09
CA ALA A 131 -3.35 7.46 5.95
C ALA A 131 -2.32 7.07 7.01
N ARG A 132 -2.77 6.84 8.26
CA ARG A 132 -1.88 6.39 9.34
C ARG A 132 -1.36 4.99 9.08
N ILE A 133 -2.23 4.06 8.69
CA ILE A 133 -1.83 2.69 8.32
C ILE A 133 -0.85 2.71 7.15
N PHE A 134 -1.05 3.57 6.15
CA PHE A 134 -0.12 3.71 5.04
C PHE A 134 1.28 4.10 5.52
N ILE A 135 1.39 5.10 6.39
CA ILE A 135 2.68 5.53 6.97
C ILE A 135 3.35 4.40 7.79
N ILE A 136 2.57 3.67 8.57
CA ILE A 136 3.09 2.55 9.38
C ILE A 136 3.61 1.44 8.47
N LYS A 137 2.83 1.04 7.46
CA LYS A 137 3.23 -0.01 6.50
C LYS A 137 4.51 0.35 5.75
N GLU A 138 4.64 1.58 5.25
CA GLU A 138 5.86 2.05 4.58
C GLU A 138 7.11 1.94 5.49
N LYS A 139 6.94 2.18 6.80
CA LYS A 139 8.02 2.03 7.77
C LYS A 139 8.33 0.56 8.06
N LEU A 140 7.30 -0.28 8.23
CA LEU A 140 7.47 -1.72 8.41
C LEU A 140 8.10 -2.38 7.17
N ASP A 141 7.71 -1.97 5.96
CA ASP A 141 8.32 -2.44 4.71
C ASP A 141 9.81 -2.07 4.62
N ARG A 142 10.19 -0.90 5.12
CA ARG A 142 11.61 -0.52 5.24
C ARG A 142 12.37 -1.39 6.22
N LEU A 143 11.79 -1.74 7.37
CA LEU A 143 12.39 -2.65 8.36
C LEU A 143 12.49 -4.08 7.82
N TRP A 144 11.44 -4.53 7.13
CA TRP A 144 11.46 -5.81 6.40
C TRP A 144 12.61 -5.82 5.39
N PHE A 145 12.73 -4.78 4.55
CA PHE A 145 13.83 -4.69 3.57
C PHE A 145 15.20 -4.76 4.22
N ALA A 146 15.39 -4.15 5.39
CA ALA A 146 16.66 -4.19 6.09
C ALA A 146 17.03 -5.60 6.59
N THR A 147 16.02 -6.41 6.99
CA THR A 147 16.20 -7.67 7.72
C THR A 147 15.92 -8.94 6.93
N HIS A 148 15.29 -8.86 5.73
CA HIS A 148 14.74 -10.03 5.04
C HIS A 148 15.79 -11.06 4.54
N HIS A 149 17.07 -10.67 4.46
CA HIS A 149 18.16 -11.58 4.13
C HIS A 149 18.92 -12.14 5.35
N LEU A 150 18.47 -11.83 6.57
CA LEU A 150 19.06 -12.47 7.74
C LEU A 150 18.70 -13.96 7.78
N PRO A 151 19.64 -14.86 8.17
CA PRO A 151 20.93 -14.54 8.84
C PRO A 151 22.10 -14.29 7.92
N GLU A 152 21.96 -14.32 6.60
CA GLU A 152 23.07 -14.22 5.64
C GLU A 152 23.76 -12.85 5.67
N TYR A 153 22.97 -11.78 5.58
CA TYR A 153 23.45 -10.41 5.70
C TYR A 153 22.32 -9.42 6.05
N TYR A 154 22.70 -8.29 6.60
CA TYR A 154 21.81 -7.16 6.83
C TYR A 154 21.86 -6.21 5.62
N CYS A 155 20.70 -5.96 4.96
CA CYS A 155 20.69 -5.22 3.68
C CYS A 155 21.18 -3.77 3.78
N LYS A 156 21.21 -3.22 5.00
CA LYS A 156 21.64 -1.86 5.29
C LYS A 156 22.74 -1.85 6.35
N ASP A 157 23.77 -2.66 6.13
CA ASP A 157 24.87 -2.77 7.08
C ASP A 157 25.48 -1.38 7.41
N GLY A 158 25.56 -1.07 8.69
CA GLY A 158 25.96 0.25 9.20
C GLY A 158 24.81 1.21 9.51
N GLU A 159 23.56 0.91 9.12
CA GLU A 159 22.35 1.72 9.43
C GLU A 159 21.48 1.12 10.55
N GLU A 160 21.93 0.11 11.27
CA GLU A 160 21.13 -0.64 12.25
C GLU A 160 20.54 0.24 13.35
N TYR A 161 21.29 1.23 13.81
CA TYR A 161 20.83 2.19 14.82
C TYR A 161 19.79 3.17 14.28
N GLU A 162 19.85 3.50 13.01
CA GLU A 162 18.84 4.30 12.32
C GLU A 162 17.52 3.51 12.19
N ASP A 163 17.62 2.21 11.91
CA ASP A 163 16.46 1.35 11.82
C ASP A 163 15.85 1.06 13.22
N LEU A 164 16.63 1.02 14.31
CA LEU A 164 16.08 1.04 15.68
C LEU A 164 15.31 2.33 16.00
N LYS A 165 15.82 3.49 15.61
CA LYS A 165 15.07 4.75 15.73
C LYS A 165 13.79 4.74 14.91
N LEU A 166 13.83 4.11 13.72
CA LEU A 166 12.64 3.91 12.91
C LEU A 166 11.61 3.04 13.63
N CYS A 167 12.05 2.00 14.38
CA CYS A 167 11.16 1.20 15.23
C CYS A 167 10.46 2.07 16.29
N GLU A 168 11.17 2.96 16.96
CA GLU A 168 10.58 3.87 17.98
C GLU A 168 9.55 4.83 17.35
N VAL A 169 9.87 5.42 16.21
CA VAL A 169 8.94 6.29 15.47
C VAL A 169 7.72 5.51 14.98
N THR A 170 7.90 4.27 14.55
CA THR A 170 6.81 3.40 14.11
C THR A 170 5.91 3.01 15.28
N GLN A 171 6.48 2.67 16.43
CA GLN A 171 5.75 2.41 17.67
C GLN A 171 4.82 3.58 18.03
N ASN A 172 5.35 4.80 18.05
CA ASN A 172 4.59 6.02 18.35
C ASN A 172 3.41 6.24 17.37
N GLU A 173 3.54 5.83 16.09
CA GLU A 173 2.43 5.91 15.13
C GLU A 173 1.39 4.80 15.37
N ILE A 174 1.82 3.58 15.73
CA ILE A 174 0.90 2.47 16.06
C ILE A 174 0.06 2.80 17.31
N GLU A 175 0.65 3.41 18.33
CA GLU A 175 -0.02 3.80 19.58
C GLU A 175 -1.20 4.77 19.35
N LYS A 176 -1.17 5.55 18.26
CA LYS A 176 -2.27 6.46 17.88
C LYS A 176 -3.47 5.74 17.24
N ILE A 177 -3.37 4.43 16.98
CA ILE A 177 -4.48 3.65 16.43
C ILE A 177 -5.46 3.30 17.55
N VAL A 178 -6.73 3.61 17.37
CA VAL A 178 -7.77 3.38 18.38
C VAL A 178 -8.07 1.90 18.60
N SER A 179 -8.13 1.10 17.53
CA SER A 179 -8.45 -0.34 17.62
C SER A 179 -7.30 -1.13 18.22
N GLU A 180 -7.54 -1.77 19.37
CA GLU A 180 -6.56 -2.59 20.07
C GLU A 180 -6.10 -3.80 19.23
N GLU A 181 -7.04 -4.54 18.65
CA GLU A 181 -6.76 -5.68 17.77
C GLU A 181 -5.81 -5.32 16.61
N LYS A 182 -6.06 -4.15 15.98
CA LYS A 182 -5.24 -3.66 14.88
C LYS A 182 -3.85 -3.22 15.35
N ARG A 183 -3.77 -2.62 16.56
CA ARG A 183 -2.47 -2.28 17.17
C ARG A 183 -1.65 -3.52 17.45
N GLU A 184 -2.24 -4.55 18.09
CA GLU A 184 -1.55 -5.80 18.40
C GLU A 184 -0.96 -6.47 17.17
N TYR A 185 -1.71 -6.52 16.07
CA TYR A 185 -1.24 -7.07 14.80
C TYR A 185 0.02 -6.31 14.29
N LEU A 186 -0.02 -4.98 14.29
CA LEU A 186 1.10 -4.15 13.83
C LEU A 186 2.30 -4.19 14.79
N PHE A 187 2.06 -4.27 16.09
CA PHE A 187 3.12 -4.45 17.09
C PHE A 187 3.85 -5.78 16.94
N LYS A 188 3.13 -6.84 16.57
CA LYS A 188 3.73 -8.14 16.31
C LYS A 188 4.81 -8.06 15.22
N ASP A 189 4.49 -7.40 14.11
CA ASP A 189 5.45 -7.21 13.02
C ASP A 189 6.60 -6.28 13.44
N LEU A 190 6.29 -5.17 14.12
CA LEU A 190 7.29 -4.23 14.59
C LEU A 190 8.30 -4.87 15.57
N TYR A 191 7.82 -5.61 16.58
CA TYR A 191 8.68 -6.26 17.57
C TYR A 191 9.49 -7.40 16.95
N PHE A 192 8.95 -8.06 15.94
CA PHE A 192 9.68 -9.06 15.18
C PHE A 192 10.92 -8.46 14.51
N TYR A 193 10.78 -7.36 13.77
CA TYR A 193 11.91 -6.69 13.12
C TYR A 193 12.87 -6.07 14.13
N LYS A 194 12.34 -5.45 15.17
CA LYS A 194 13.14 -4.84 16.23
C LYS A 194 14.06 -5.87 16.91
N GLU A 195 13.52 -7.05 17.26
CA GLU A 195 14.29 -8.16 17.84
C GLU A 195 15.43 -8.61 16.92
N LEU A 196 15.17 -8.76 15.62
CA LEU A 196 16.19 -9.14 14.65
C LEU A 196 17.33 -8.10 14.57
N ILE A 197 16.99 -6.81 14.56
CA ILE A 197 17.96 -5.72 14.50
C ILE A 197 18.78 -5.66 15.79
N GLU A 198 18.16 -5.75 16.95
CA GLU A 198 18.83 -5.76 18.26
C GLU A 198 19.81 -6.95 18.37
N ASN A 199 19.38 -8.16 17.94
CA ASN A 199 20.22 -9.35 17.93
C ASN A 199 21.39 -9.20 16.96
N TYR A 200 21.18 -8.63 15.77
CA TYR A 200 22.26 -8.36 14.82
C TYR A 200 23.31 -7.37 15.37
N ILE A 201 22.88 -6.29 16.04
CA ILE A 201 23.76 -5.35 16.69
C ILE A 201 24.56 -6.01 17.82
N GLU A 202 23.93 -6.86 18.62
CA GLU A 202 24.59 -7.58 19.72
C GLU A 202 25.66 -8.53 19.18
N TRP A 203 25.34 -9.32 18.15
CA TRP A 203 26.29 -10.19 17.48
C TRP A 203 27.50 -9.44 16.94
N LYS A 204 27.31 -8.34 16.21
CA LYS A 204 28.41 -7.52 15.64
C LYS A 204 29.41 -7.02 16.70
N LYS A 205 28.98 -6.83 17.93
CA LYS A 205 29.83 -6.30 19.00
C LYS A 205 30.75 -7.35 19.64
N SER A 206 30.36 -8.60 19.65
CA SER A 206 30.92 -9.56 20.61
C SER A 206 31.25 -10.94 20.03
N SER A 207 30.94 -11.25 18.76
CA SER A 207 31.08 -12.60 18.27
C SER A 207 32.08 -12.75 17.12
N SER A 208 32.85 -13.84 17.19
CA SER A 208 33.67 -14.38 16.09
C SER A 208 32.93 -15.46 15.29
N LEU A 209 31.73 -15.84 15.72
CA LEU A 209 30.85 -16.80 15.06
C LEU A 209 30.07 -16.15 13.93
N THR A 210 29.49 -16.93 13.02
CA THR A 210 28.47 -16.43 12.11
C THR A 210 27.22 -16.02 12.90
N PHE A 211 26.37 -15.16 12.33
CA PHE A 211 25.16 -14.71 13.02
C PHE A 211 24.22 -15.87 13.34
N GLU A 212 24.15 -16.87 12.43
CA GLU A 212 23.36 -18.08 12.64
C GLU A 212 23.88 -18.95 13.81
N GLU A 213 25.20 -19.17 13.89
CA GLU A 213 25.82 -19.94 14.99
C GLU A 213 25.64 -19.21 16.32
N TRP A 214 25.88 -17.92 16.35
CA TRP A 214 25.67 -17.09 17.53
C TRP A 214 24.20 -17.15 18.03
N GLY A 215 23.24 -17.10 17.09
CA GLY A 215 21.83 -17.22 17.43
C GLY A 215 21.49 -18.55 18.08
N LYS A 216 22.02 -19.65 17.54
CA LYS A 216 21.83 -21.00 18.12
C LYS A 216 22.43 -21.11 19.53
N GLU A 217 23.66 -20.61 19.74
CA GLU A 217 24.31 -20.68 21.05
C GLU A 217 23.63 -19.81 22.10
N ASN A 218 23.08 -18.65 21.71
CA ASN A 218 22.44 -17.71 22.64
C ASN A 218 20.93 -17.84 22.71
N ASN A 219 20.34 -18.83 22.02
CA ASN A 219 18.88 -19.01 21.88
C ASN A 219 18.18 -17.70 21.44
N ARG A 220 18.75 -17.06 20.42
CA ARG A 220 18.25 -15.82 19.85
C ARG A 220 17.69 -16.03 18.46
N LYS A 221 16.68 -15.23 18.11
CA LYS A 221 16.12 -15.22 16.77
C LYS A 221 17.06 -14.46 15.82
N VAL A 222 17.43 -15.10 14.73
CA VAL A 222 18.35 -14.55 13.73
C VAL A 222 17.80 -14.63 12.30
N ASP A 223 16.72 -15.37 12.09
CA ASP A 223 16.12 -15.62 10.79
C ASP A 223 14.85 -14.78 10.61
N SER A 224 14.75 -14.11 9.47
CA SER A 224 13.56 -13.35 9.07
C SER A 224 12.36 -14.24 8.72
N GLY A 225 12.54 -15.55 8.60
CA GLY A 225 11.50 -16.49 8.18
C GLY A 225 11.21 -16.44 6.67
N VAL A 226 11.93 -15.62 5.92
CA VAL A 226 11.87 -15.61 4.47
C VAL A 226 12.82 -16.71 3.96
N ILE A 227 12.25 -17.85 3.59
CA ILE A 227 13.02 -18.87 2.85
C ILE A 227 13.38 -18.23 1.51
N SER A 228 14.67 -17.97 1.28
CA SER A 228 15.17 -17.50 -0.02
C SER A 228 14.97 -18.61 -1.05
N ILE A 229 13.84 -18.56 -1.76
CA ILE A 229 13.50 -19.49 -2.87
C ILE A 229 14.43 -19.27 -4.09
N TYR A 230 15.34 -18.29 -4.03
CA TYR A 230 16.12 -17.82 -5.18
C TYR A 230 17.44 -18.56 -5.43
N TYR A 231 17.83 -19.54 -4.60
CA TYR A 231 19.10 -20.26 -4.77
C TYR A 231 18.96 -21.79 -4.60
N GLN A 232 18.00 -22.39 -5.30
CA GLN A 232 18.07 -23.80 -5.63
C GLN A 232 18.40 -23.90 -7.12
N GLU A 233 19.71 -23.95 -7.44
CA GLU A 233 20.20 -24.49 -8.70
C GLU A 233 20.03 -26.01 -8.77
#